data_f10cef88cae16365f53efd41a4af8645
#
_entry.id   f10cef88cae16365f53efd41a4af8645
#
_cell.length_a   1.000
_cell.length_b   1.000
_cell.length_c   1.000
_cell.angle_alpha   90.00
_cell.angle_beta   90.00
_cell.angle_gamma   90.00
#
_symmetry.space_group_name_H-M   'P 1'
#
loop_
_entity.id
_entity.type
_entity.pdbx_description
1 polymer ?
#
loop_
_entity_poly.entity_id
_entity_poly.type
_entity_poly.pdbx_seq_one_letter_code
_entity_poly.pdbx_strand_id
1 'polypeptide(L)'
;MRNAKGKIAAVLICLAPFAAMFGLTKLFFQDSYLLEWMLRHWYLGIWLIAAITAWMNAKWGYALSYSYALAVVFGQVTGEFIRNCNIAKVTSEMTNQEIARLHHHPGFQLWMAAFALLMVLFGVFSLYQKSRKAQRKE
;
A
#
# COMPACT_ATOMS: atom_id res chain seq x y z
N MET A 1 -3.33 21.62 -19.72
CA MET A 1 -2.04 21.33 -19.02
C MET A 1 -2.01 22.01 -17.66
N ARG A 2 -1.59 21.33 -16.58
CA ARG A 2 -1.41 22.00 -15.27
C ARG A 2 -0.19 22.89 -15.29
N ASN A 3 -0.30 24.09 -14.67
CA ASN A 3 0.84 24.97 -14.44
C ASN A 3 1.81 24.35 -13.40
N ALA A 4 3.00 24.90 -13.26
CA ALA A 4 4.03 24.37 -12.33
C ALA A 4 3.51 24.26 -10.89
N LYS A 5 2.76 25.24 -10.39
CA LYS A 5 2.16 25.22 -9.04
C LYS A 5 1.19 24.04 -8.87
N GLY A 6 0.37 23.73 -9.88
CA GLY A 6 -0.54 22.61 -9.84
C GLY A 6 0.16 21.24 -9.92
N LYS A 7 1.33 21.15 -10.53
CA LYS A 7 2.16 19.93 -10.52
C LYS A 7 2.81 19.71 -9.16
N ILE A 8 3.35 20.75 -8.54
CA ILE A 8 3.93 20.69 -7.20
C ILE A 8 2.86 20.25 -6.18
N ALA A 9 1.69 20.87 -6.22
CA ALA A 9 0.59 20.48 -5.35
C ALA A 9 0.19 18.99 -5.53
N ALA A 10 0.18 18.49 -6.77
CA ALA A 10 -0.11 17.08 -7.04
C ALA A 10 0.93 16.14 -6.42
N VAL A 11 2.21 16.48 -6.48
CA VAL A 11 3.28 15.71 -5.85
C VAL A 11 3.15 15.73 -4.33
N LEU A 12 2.87 16.88 -3.72
CA LEU A 12 2.69 16.99 -2.26
C LEU A 12 1.50 16.16 -1.78
N ILE A 13 0.37 16.21 -2.47
CA ILE A 13 -0.82 15.38 -2.16
C ILE A 13 -0.48 13.89 -2.32
N CYS A 14 0.33 13.53 -3.31
CA CYS A 14 0.77 12.16 -3.53
C CYS A 14 1.66 11.63 -2.39
N LEU A 15 2.47 12.49 -1.77
CA LEU A 15 3.35 12.13 -0.66
C LEU A 15 2.64 12.15 0.71
N ALA A 16 1.46 12.78 0.81
CA ALA A 16 0.73 12.89 2.07
C ALA A 16 0.39 11.53 2.72
N PRO A 17 -0.06 10.48 2.01
CA PRO A 17 -0.31 9.17 2.62
C PRO A 17 0.94 8.53 3.21
N PHE A 18 2.11 8.73 2.59
CA PHE A 18 3.38 8.26 3.14
C PHE A 18 3.72 8.97 4.45
N ALA A 19 3.64 10.30 4.47
CA ALA A 19 3.92 11.08 5.68
C ALA A 19 2.95 10.72 6.81
N ALA A 20 1.66 10.55 6.51
CA ALA A 20 0.65 10.12 7.46
C ALA A 20 0.95 8.71 8.02
N MET A 21 1.23 7.75 7.14
CA MET A 21 1.59 6.38 7.56
C MET A 21 2.85 6.35 8.41
N PHE A 22 3.89 7.06 8.01
CA PHE A 22 5.14 7.12 8.77
C PHE A 22 4.92 7.73 10.15
N GLY A 23 4.16 8.84 10.23
CA GLY A 23 3.82 9.48 11.50
C GLY A 23 2.97 8.60 12.40
N LEU A 24 1.89 8.01 11.87
CA LEU A 24 1.01 7.11 12.63
C LEU A 24 1.76 5.88 13.14
N THR A 25 2.63 5.29 12.32
CA THR A 25 3.42 4.12 12.72
C THR A 25 4.35 4.46 13.89
N LYS A 26 5.01 5.60 13.85
CA LYS A 26 5.90 6.04 14.94
C LYS A 26 5.16 6.38 16.22
N LEU A 27 3.91 6.86 16.12
CA LEU A 27 3.12 7.29 17.29
C LEU A 27 2.36 6.14 17.95
N PHE A 28 1.85 5.18 17.18
CA PHE A 28 0.88 4.19 17.66
C PHE A 28 1.37 2.74 17.60
N PHE A 29 2.36 2.44 16.76
CA PHE A 29 2.83 1.07 16.58
C PHE A 29 4.32 0.97 16.90
N GLN A 30 4.65 0.41 18.06
CA GLN A 30 6.05 0.16 18.43
C GLN A 30 6.67 -0.95 17.59
N ASP A 31 5.86 -1.90 17.10
CA ASP A 31 6.28 -3.03 16.28
C ASP A 31 5.53 -3.03 14.92
N SER A 32 5.99 -2.23 13.98
CA SER A 32 5.44 -2.21 12.61
C SER A 32 6.28 -3.05 11.65
N TYR A 33 6.20 -4.36 11.82
CA TYR A 33 7.01 -5.33 11.06
C TYR A 33 7.03 -5.09 9.55
N LEU A 34 5.86 -4.92 8.92
CA LEU A 34 5.78 -4.76 7.47
C LEU A 34 6.42 -3.45 6.99
N LEU A 35 6.17 -2.34 7.69
CA LEU A 35 6.72 -1.05 7.30
C LEU A 35 8.25 -1.01 7.48
N GLU A 36 8.78 -1.57 8.56
CA GLU A 36 10.22 -1.68 8.77
C GLU A 36 10.87 -2.60 7.73
N TRP A 37 10.22 -3.72 7.42
CA TRP A 37 10.70 -4.63 6.39
C TRP A 37 10.75 -3.94 5.02
N MET A 38 9.72 -3.18 4.66
CA MET A 38 9.65 -2.42 3.41
C MET A 38 10.71 -1.31 3.34
N LEU A 39 10.98 -0.64 4.47
CA LEU A 39 12.06 0.33 4.57
C LEU A 39 13.42 -0.30 4.27
N ARG A 40 13.72 -1.45 4.88
CA ARG A 40 14.98 -2.17 4.70
C ARG A 40 15.17 -2.69 3.27
N HIS A 41 14.10 -3.00 2.55
CA HIS A 41 14.13 -3.58 1.20
C HIS A 41 13.81 -2.59 0.09
N TRP A 42 13.88 -1.29 0.36
CA TRP A 42 13.70 -0.21 -0.62
C TRP A 42 12.32 -0.15 -1.31
N TYR A 43 11.31 -0.89 -0.81
CA TYR A 43 9.95 -0.84 -1.39
C TYR A 43 9.31 0.55 -1.29
N LEU A 44 9.83 1.44 -0.46
CA LEU A 44 9.41 2.84 -0.42
C LEU A 44 9.77 3.61 -1.71
N GLY A 45 10.64 3.08 -2.54
CA GLY A 45 10.93 3.63 -3.88
C GLY A 45 9.68 3.77 -4.76
N ILE A 46 8.63 2.98 -4.51
CA ILE A 46 7.33 3.10 -5.19
C ILE A 46 6.73 4.51 -5.00
N TRP A 47 6.95 5.18 -3.87
CA TRP A 47 6.50 6.57 -3.68
C TRP A 47 7.22 7.56 -4.58
N LEU A 48 8.49 7.35 -4.88
CA LEU A 48 9.19 8.15 -5.89
C LEU A 48 8.55 7.97 -7.26
N ILE A 49 8.23 6.73 -7.64
CA ILE A 49 7.51 6.44 -8.88
C ILE A 49 6.12 7.11 -8.86
N ALA A 50 5.41 7.05 -7.75
CA ALA A 50 4.12 7.71 -7.60
C ALA A 50 4.23 9.24 -7.72
N ALA A 51 5.27 9.86 -7.15
CA ALA A 51 5.54 11.30 -7.26
C ALA A 51 5.85 11.72 -8.70
N ILE A 52 6.70 10.97 -9.40
CA ILE A 52 7.01 11.21 -10.82
C ILE A 52 5.74 11.05 -11.67
N THR A 53 4.97 10.00 -11.41
CA THR A 53 3.69 9.76 -12.10
C THR A 53 2.70 10.89 -11.82
N ALA A 54 2.63 11.41 -10.60
CA ALA A 54 1.77 12.54 -10.25
C ALA A 54 2.17 13.83 -10.96
N TRP A 55 3.46 14.04 -11.18
CA TRP A 55 3.97 15.16 -11.97
C TRP A 55 3.52 15.09 -13.43
N MET A 56 3.49 13.90 -14.02
CA MET A 56 3.04 13.68 -15.39
C MET A 56 1.50 13.61 -15.45
N ASN A 57 0.88 12.81 -14.60
CA ASN A 57 -0.55 12.57 -14.52
C ASN A 57 -1.00 12.36 -13.07
N ALA A 58 -1.52 13.43 -12.45
CA ALA A 58 -1.90 13.41 -11.04
C ALA A 58 -2.90 12.30 -10.69
N LYS A 59 -3.85 11.97 -11.59
CA LYS A 59 -4.85 10.92 -11.33
C LYS A 59 -4.18 9.57 -11.08
N TRP A 60 -3.23 9.19 -11.94
CA TRP A 60 -2.50 7.93 -11.78
C TRP A 60 -1.51 7.95 -10.62
N GLY A 61 -0.86 9.10 -10.38
CA GLY A 61 0.01 9.26 -9.22
C GLY A 61 -0.74 9.09 -7.89
N TYR A 62 -1.92 9.69 -7.77
CA TYR A 62 -2.78 9.51 -6.60
C TYR A 62 -3.23 8.06 -6.46
N ALA A 63 -3.71 7.45 -7.54
CA ALA A 63 -4.12 6.05 -7.52
C ALA A 63 -3.00 5.14 -7.00
N LEU A 64 -1.79 5.31 -7.52
CA LEU A 64 -0.63 4.54 -7.11
C LEU A 64 -0.29 4.75 -5.63
N SER A 65 -0.21 6.01 -5.18
CA SER A 65 0.15 6.36 -3.80
C SER A 65 -0.89 5.88 -2.78
N TYR A 66 -2.17 6.19 -3.02
CA TYR A 66 -3.22 5.83 -2.06
C TYR A 66 -3.49 4.32 -2.04
N SER A 67 -3.46 3.66 -3.20
CA SER A 67 -3.58 2.19 -3.26
C SER A 67 -2.43 1.52 -2.53
N TYR A 68 -1.21 2.04 -2.65
CA TYR A 68 -0.06 1.54 -1.93
C TYR A 68 -0.23 1.70 -0.42
N ALA A 69 -0.58 2.89 0.06
CA ALA A 69 -0.77 3.15 1.48
C ALA A 69 -1.87 2.27 2.09
N LEU A 70 -3.03 2.17 1.43
CA LEU A 70 -4.13 1.33 1.88
C LEU A 70 -3.73 -0.14 1.92
N ALA A 71 -3.02 -0.62 0.91
CA ALA A 71 -2.55 -2.01 0.87
C ALA A 71 -1.54 -2.31 1.98
N VAL A 72 -0.63 -1.36 2.32
CA VAL A 72 0.31 -1.52 3.44
C VAL A 72 -0.43 -1.62 4.77
N VAL A 73 -1.38 -0.73 5.02
CA VAL A 73 -2.20 -0.79 6.25
C VAL A 73 -2.97 -2.12 6.32
N PHE A 74 -3.60 -2.53 5.22
CA PHE A 74 -4.30 -3.81 5.16
C PHE A 74 -3.37 -5.00 5.41
N GLY A 75 -2.21 -5.03 4.76
CA GLY A 75 -1.21 -6.10 4.93
C GLY A 75 -0.66 -6.17 6.35
N GLN A 76 -0.39 -5.03 6.98
CA GLN A 76 0.08 -4.97 8.36
C GLN A 76 -0.97 -5.49 9.34
N VAL A 77 -2.18 -4.93 9.29
CA VAL A 77 -3.24 -5.29 10.26
C VAL A 77 -3.67 -6.74 10.10
N THR A 78 -3.95 -7.16 8.86
CA THR A 78 -4.40 -8.54 8.60
C THR A 78 -3.28 -9.55 8.84
N GLY A 79 -2.04 -9.19 8.47
CA GLY A 79 -0.87 -10.03 8.70
C GLY A 79 -0.59 -10.26 10.18
N GLU A 80 -0.68 -9.22 10.99
CA GLU A 80 -0.53 -9.30 12.45
C GLU A 80 -1.65 -10.16 13.08
N PHE A 81 -2.89 -9.95 12.65
CA PHE A 81 -4.01 -10.76 13.13
C PHE A 81 -3.79 -12.25 12.82
N ILE A 82 -3.42 -12.61 11.58
CA ILE A 82 -3.15 -14.00 11.18
C ILE A 82 -1.99 -14.58 11.98
N ARG A 83 -0.90 -13.82 12.15
CA ARG A 83 0.27 -14.23 12.93
C ARG A 83 -0.13 -14.54 14.38
N ASN A 84 -0.89 -13.68 15.02
CA ASN A 84 -1.32 -13.86 16.41
C ASN A 84 -2.22 -15.09 16.56
N CYS A 85 -3.15 -15.33 15.62
CA CYS A 85 -3.94 -16.54 15.57
C CYS A 85 -3.09 -17.82 15.38
N ASN A 86 -2.00 -17.73 14.64
CA ASN A 86 -1.09 -18.86 14.41
C ASN A 86 -0.20 -19.13 15.64
N ILE A 87 0.32 -18.08 16.27
CA ILE A 87 1.13 -18.20 17.50
C ILE A 87 0.32 -18.85 18.62
N ALA A 88 -0.98 -18.55 18.73
CA ALA A 88 -1.85 -19.17 19.71
C ALA A 88 -2.01 -20.70 19.55
N LYS A 89 -1.59 -21.27 18.41
CA LYS A 89 -1.62 -22.72 18.14
C LYS A 89 -0.30 -23.41 18.51
N VAL A 90 0.74 -22.68 18.93
CA VAL A 90 2.04 -23.24 19.28
C VAL A 90 1.92 -24.08 20.55
N THR A 91 2.40 -25.34 20.49
CA THR A 91 2.45 -26.27 21.61
C THR A 91 3.91 -26.66 21.88
N SER A 92 4.17 -27.20 23.08
CA SER A 92 5.50 -27.64 23.49
C SER A 92 6.03 -28.86 22.73
N GLU A 93 5.14 -29.56 21.99
CA GLU A 93 5.51 -30.76 21.20
C GLU A 93 5.95 -30.41 19.77
N MET A 94 5.80 -29.18 19.34
CA MET A 94 6.13 -28.73 17.99
C MET A 94 7.63 -28.59 17.78
N THR A 95 8.08 -28.93 16.58
CA THR A 95 9.46 -28.73 16.14
C THR A 95 9.75 -27.26 15.93
N ASN A 96 11.02 -26.85 16.02
CA ASN A 96 11.45 -25.47 15.76
C ASN A 96 11.05 -24.97 14.35
N GLN A 97 10.96 -25.88 13.36
CA GLN A 97 10.54 -25.53 12.00
C GLN A 97 9.04 -25.22 11.92
N GLU A 98 8.21 -25.97 12.64
CA GLU A 98 6.76 -25.72 12.72
C GLU A 98 6.48 -24.42 13.44
N ILE A 99 7.15 -24.16 14.56
CA ILE A 99 7.08 -22.90 15.29
C ILE A 99 7.49 -21.73 14.40
N ALA A 100 8.58 -21.84 13.67
CA ALA A 100 9.02 -20.78 12.75
C ALA A 100 8.01 -20.48 11.63
N ARG A 101 7.32 -21.51 11.10
CA ARG A 101 6.23 -21.34 10.12
C ARG A 101 5.04 -20.60 10.70
N LEU A 102 4.65 -20.92 11.93
CA LEU A 102 3.53 -20.27 12.60
C LEU A 102 3.84 -18.81 12.97
N HIS A 103 5.11 -18.49 13.24
CA HIS A 103 5.56 -17.13 13.49
C HIS A 103 5.72 -16.29 12.22
N HIS A 104 5.60 -16.89 11.02
CA HIS A 104 5.72 -16.14 9.76
C HIS A 104 4.62 -15.08 9.64
N HIS A 105 5.02 -13.86 9.29
CA HIS A 105 4.10 -12.74 9.10
C HIS A 105 3.71 -12.62 7.62
N PRO A 106 2.46 -12.93 7.23
CA PRO A 106 2.02 -12.96 5.84
C PRO A 106 1.78 -11.57 5.24
N GLY A 107 2.10 -10.51 5.95
CA GLY A 107 1.76 -9.13 5.60
C GLY A 107 2.27 -8.70 4.23
N PHE A 108 3.44 -9.19 3.80
CA PHE A 108 3.98 -8.86 2.48
C PHE A 108 3.13 -9.42 1.34
N GLN A 109 2.74 -10.70 1.43
CA GLN A 109 1.90 -11.34 0.42
C GLN A 109 0.52 -10.67 0.34
N LEU A 110 -0.06 -10.37 1.50
CA LEU A 110 -1.35 -9.67 1.61
C LEU A 110 -1.27 -8.26 1.03
N TRP A 111 -0.21 -7.52 1.34
CA TRP A 111 0.04 -6.21 0.77
C TRP A 111 0.14 -6.26 -0.76
N MET A 112 0.95 -7.16 -1.32
CA MET A 112 1.10 -7.28 -2.77
C MET A 112 -0.23 -7.60 -3.46
N ALA A 113 -0.98 -8.55 -2.93
CA ALA A 113 -2.28 -8.94 -3.47
C ALA A 113 -3.28 -7.77 -3.40
N ALA A 114 -3.37 -7.09 -2.27
CA ALA A 114 -4.25 -5.94 -2.09
C ALA A 114 -3.86 -4.77 -3.01
N PHE A 115 -2.57 -4.47 -3.13
CA PHE A 115 -2.09 -3.41 -4.01
C PHE A 115 -2.41 -3.69 -5.48
N ALA A 116 -2.13 -4.91 -5.95
CA ALA A 116 -2.46 -5.32 -7.32
C ALA A 116 -3.97 -5.20 -7.59
N LEU A 117 -4.81 -5.70 -6.66
CA LEU A 117 -6.26 -5.62 -6.76
C LEU A 117 -6.75 -4.17 -6.84
N LEU A 118 -6.28 -3.29 -5.96
CA LEU A 118 -6.66 -1.88 -5.96
C LEU A 118 -6.27 -1.17 -7.27
N MET A 119 -5.10 -1.48 -7.81
CA MET A 119 -4.64 -0.91 -9.08
C MET A 119 -5.50 -1.40 -10.28
N VAL A 120 -5.88 -2.68 -10.29
CA VAL A 120 -6.79 -3.22 -11.31
C VAL A 120 -8.16 -2.56 -11.23
N LEU A 121 -8.75 -2.47 -10.03
CA LEU A 121 -10.05 -1.82 -9.79
C LEU A 121 -10.02 -0.35 -10.24
N PHE A 122 -8.95 0.38 -9.92
CA PHE A 122 -8.79 1.75 -10.39
C PHE A 122 -8.69 1.83 -11.91
N GLY A 123 -7.96 0.94 -12.55
CA GLY A 123 -7.85 0.85 -14.02
C GLY A 123 -9.20 0.65 -14.67
N VAL A 124 -9.95 -0.37 -14.23
CA VAL A 124 -11.31 -0.68 -14.71
C VAL A 124 -12.24 0.51 -14.53
N PHE A 125 -12.27 1.11 -13.35
CA PHE A 125 -13.09 2.29 -13.07
C PHE A 125 -12.73 3.50 -13.96
N SER A 126 -11.44 3.70 -14.21
CA SER A 126 -10.96 4.76 -15.10
C SER A 126 -11.42 4.57 -16.54
N LEU A 127 -11.38 3.33 -17.04
CA LEU A 127 -11.88 2.98 -18.38
C LEU A 127 -13.39 3.16 -18.48
N TYR A 128 -14.13 2.70 -17.47
CA TYR A 128 -15.58 2.87 -17.41
C TYR A 128 -15.99 4.35 -17.44
N GLN A 129 -15.33 5.21 -16.65
CA GLN A 129 -15.58 6.65 -16.70
C GLN A 129 -15.31 7.27 -18.06
N LYS A 130 -14.25 6.81 -18.75
CA LYS A 130 -13.92 7.29 -20.10
C LYS A 130 -15.00 6.92 -21.11
N SER A 131 -15.49 5.68 -21.06
CA SER A 131 -16.57 5.18 -21.92
C SER A 131 -17.86 5.98 -21.72
N ARG A 132 -18.31 6.19 -20.45
CA ARG A 132 -19.52 7.00 -20.16
C ARG A 132 -19.42 8.44 -20.67
N LYS A 133 -18.22 9.03 -20.62
CA LYS A 133 -18.02 10.40 -21.13
C LYS A 133 -18.06 10.46 -22.67
N ALA A 134 -17.68 9.40 -23.35
CA ALA A 134 -17.80 9.32 -24.80
C ALA A 134 -19.29 9.27 -25.24
N GLN A 135 -20.08 8.40 -24.60
CA GLN A 135 -21.52 8.25 -24.89
C GLN A 135 -22.36 9.51 -24.61
N ARG A 136 -21.93 10.39 -23.73
CA ARG A 136 -22.65 11.65 -23.43
C ARG A 136 -22.36 12.78 -24.43
N LYS A 137 -21.44 12.57 -25.35
CA LYS A 137 -21.07 13.59 -26.35
C LYS A 137 -21.69 13.31 -27.74
N GLU A 138 -22.30 12.16 -27.92
CA GLU A 138 -23.17 11.78 -29.02
C GLU A 138 -24.63 12.17 -28.72
#